data_cd2655459e406328633e6436db6ceef8
#
_entry.id   cd2655459e406328633e6436db6ceef8
#
_cell.length_a   1.000
_cell.length_b   1.000
_cell.length_c   1.000
_cell.angle_alpha   90.00
_cell.angle_beta   90.00
_cell.angle_gamma   90.00
#
_symmetry.space_group_name_H-M   'P 1'
#
loop_
_entity.id
_entity.type
_entity.pdbx_description
1 polymer ?
#
loop_
_entity_poly.entity_id
_entity_poly.type
_entity_poly.pdbx_seq_one_letter_code
_entity_poly.pdbx_strand_id
1 'polypeptide(L)'
;MKKTSTVLSAIVVSIVAMAIGLVKFNLVNVSENSFLDKLLTPQNEIPDDVGPKTMTIQYCDTCGTRNLYQQVQSYLGSRVTDPDFQLVPVKYRPSPLYRVLSYTITASQVGLGLSAFIFPSFLSSPPGENGQQGGPRTHLLMLIFFGGNVLRGLFTNSNAFEIYLGKDLVYSALQNNSSGYPTPPTIEQVVKILNEHGISVLETLTE
;
A
#
# COMPACT_ATOMS: atom_id res chain seq x y z
N MET A 1 -32.26 19.90 -21.37
CA MET A 1 -31.36 18.79 -21.05
C MET A 1 -29.89 19.17 -20.84
N LYS A 2 -29.47 20.42 -21.05
CA LYS A 2 -28.10 20.90 -20.71
C LYS A 2 -27.82 21.00 -19.20
N LYS A 3 -28.86 21.06 -18.34
CA LYS A 3 -28.71 21.30 -16.88
C LYS A 3 -28.09 20.13 -16.08
N THR A 4 -28.26 18.88 -16.51
CA THR A 4 -27.76 17.71 -15.74
C THR A 4 -26.26 17.50 -15.90
N SER A 5 -25.71 17.80 -17.10
CA SER A 5 -24.26 17.72 -17.33
C SER A 5 -23.48 18.77 -16.52
N THR A 6 -24.06 19.97 -16.41
CA THR A 6 -23.47 21.07 -15.64
C THR A 6 -23.47 20.79 -14.13
N VAL A 7 -24.55 20.20 -13.60
CA VAL A 7 -24.63 19.83 -12.18
C VAL A 7 -23.61 18.75 -11.82
N LEU A 8 -23.42 17.75 -12.69
CA LEU A 8 -22.47 16.67 -12.44
C LEU A 8 -21.02 17.16 -12.48
N SER A 9 -20.71 17.98 -13.51
CA SER A 9 -19.39 18.63 -13.59
C SER A 9 -19.12 19.48 -12.35
N ALA A 10 -20.13 20.21 -11.86
CA ALA A 10 -20.00 21.00 -10.65
C ALA A 10 -19.78 20.15 -9.39
N ILE A 11 -20.43 18.97 -9.27
CA ILE A 11 -20.23 18.07 -8.13
C ILE A 11 -18.82 17.47 -8.16
N VAL A 12 -18.35 16.99 -9.30
CA VAL A 12 -16.99 16.42 -9.42
C VAL A 12 -15.94 17.50 -9.15
N VAL A 13 -16.11 18.68 -9.71
CA VAL A 13 -15.21 19.83 -9.46
C VAL A 13 -15.25 20.25 -7.99
N SER A 14 -16.42 20.23 -7.35
CA SER A 14 -16.54 20.54 -5.91
C SER A 14 -15.86 19.50 -5.03
N ILE A 15 -15.99 18.20 -5.35
CA ILE A 15 -15.31 17.14 -4.60
C ILE A 15 -13.78 17.25 -4.76
N VAL A 16 -13.31 17.49 -5.98
CA VAL A 16 -11.88 17.69 -6.24
C VAL A 16 -11.36 18.96 -5.59
N ALA A 17 -12.12 20.07 -5.65
CA ALA A 17 -11.77 21.31 -5.01
C ALA A 17 -11.79 21.20 -3.48
N MET A 18 -12.73 20.43 -2.91
CA MET A 18 -12.80 20.16 -1.48
C MET A 18 -11.62 19.27 -1.03
N ALA A 19 -11.26 18.25 -1.81
CA ALA A 19 -10.07 17.42 -1.56
C ALA A 19 -8.78 18.26 -1.64
N ILE A 20 -8.64 19.11 -2.66
CA ILE A 20 -7.49 20.01 -2.82
C ILE A 20 -7.51 21.09 -1.70
N GLY A 21 -8.68 21.59 -1.33
CA GLY A 21 -8.85 22.55 -0.22
C GLY A 21 -8.47 21.96 1.11
N LEU A 22 -8.88 20.72 1.41
CA LEU A 22 -8.49 20.01 2.62
C LEU A 22 -6.97 19.75 2.67
N VAL A 23 -6.38 19.39 1.54
CA VAL A 23 -4.92 19.23 1.43
C VAL A 23 -4.21 20.57 1.61
N LYS A 24 -4.68 21.66 0.97
CA LYS A 24 -4.10 22.99 1.14
C LYS A 24 -4.33 23.57 2.54
N PHE A 25 -5.53 23.40 3.11
CA PHE A 25 -5.85 23.90 4.45
C PHE A 25 -4.98 23.22 5.52
N ASN A 26 -4.75 21.91 5.40
CA ASN A 26 -3.81 21.20 6.26
C ASN A 26 -2.35 21.59 6.03
N LEU A 27 -1.95 21.92 4.78
CA LEU A 27 -0.58 22.34 4.47
C LEU A 27 -0.26 23.76 4.91
N VAL A 28 -1.25 24.68 4.92
CA VAL A 28 -1.04 26.10 5.24
C VAL A 28 -1.04 26.35 6.75
N ASN A 29 -1.77 25.56 7.55
CA ASN A 29 -1.84 25.72 9.01
C ASN A 29 -0.79 24.92 9.79
N VAL A 30 0.09 24.18 9.11
CA VAL A 30 1.10 23.37 9.78
C VAL A 30 2.48 24.01 9.59
N SER A 31 2.79 24.98 10.42
CA SER A 31 4.13 25.55 10.55
C SER A 31 5.08 24.69 11.41
N GLU A 32 4.73 23.46 11.72
CA GLU A 32 5.61 22.52 12.42
C GLU A 32 5.90 21.31 11.56
N ASN A 33 7.17 21.15 11.17
CA ASN A 33 7.73 20.04 10.43
C ASN A 33 7.38 18.65 11.03
N SER A 34 7.03 18.59 12.30
CA SER A 34 6.68 17.39 13.05
C SER A 34 5.35 16.72 12.58
N PHE A 35 4.33 17.49 12.17
CA PHE A 35 3.04 16.91 11.77
C PHE A 35 3.10 16.30 10.37
N LEU A 36 3.73 16.99 9.42
CA LEU A 36 3.92 16.47 8.05
C LEU A 36 4.79 15.22 8.09
N ASP A 37 5.83 15.23 8.91
CA ASP A 37 6.69 14.08 9.10
C ASP A 37 5.89 12.86 9.61
N LYS A 38 5.04 13.02 10.63
CA LYS A 38 4.14 11.97 11.12
C LYS A 38 3.13 11.48 10.07
N LEU A 39 2.67 12.34 9.15
CA LEU A 39 1.76 11.95 8.08
C LEU A 39 2.47 11.19 6.95
N LEU A 40 3.71 11.52 6.68
CA LEU A 40 4.50 10.94 5.60
C LEU A 40 5.29 9.72 6.04
N THR A 41 5.66 9.64 7.32
CA THR A 41 6.44 8.53 7.86
C THR A 41 5.56 7.28 8.03
N PRO A 42 6.01 6.11 7.57
CA PRO A 42 5.35 4.85 7.85
C PRO A 42 5.27 4.61 9.35
N GLN A 43 4.12 4.15 9.83
CA GLN A 43 3.93 3.81 11.24
C GLN A 43 4.33 2.35 11.48
N ASN A 44 5.63 2.09 11.44
CA ASN A 44 6.19 0.78 11.69
C ASN A 44 6.59 0.69 13.15
N GLU A 45 5.69 0.20 13.96
CA GLU A 45 5.96 -0.07 15.38
C GLU A 45 6.63 -1.44 15.49
N ILE A 46 7.93 -1.45 15.78
CA ILE A 46 8.59 -2.66 16.27
C ILE A 46 8.09 -2.85 17.70
N PRO A 47 7.68 -4.06 18.10
CA PRO A 47 7.30 -4.32 19.48
C PRO A 47 8.42 -3.88 20.43
N ASP A 48 8.06 -3.20 21.54
CA ASP A 48 9.06 -2.70 22.49
C ASP A 48 9.81 -3.83 23.22
N ASP A 49 9.21 -5.00 23.27
CA ASP A 49 9.69 -6.18 24.03
C ASP A 49 10.45 -7.17 23.12
N VAL A 50 11.27 -6.66 22.20
CA VAL A 50 12.10 -7.53 21.35
C VAL A 50 13.46 -7.78 21.98
N GLY A 51 13.77 -9.07 22.17
CA GLY A 51 15.11 -9.51 22.59
C GLY A 51 16.16 -9.31 21.49
N PRO A 52 17.45 -9.32 21.84
CA PRO A 52 18.54 -9.11 20.88
C PRO A 52 18.61 -10.16 19.76
N LYS A 53 18.08 -11.38 20.01
CA LYS A 53 18.00 -12.47 19.02
C LYS A 53 16.62 -12.59 18.37
N THR A 54 15.77 -11.59 18.53
CA THR A 54 14.46 -11.57 17.88
C THR A 54 14.59 -10.96 16.50
N MET A 55 14.28 -11.75 15.47
CA MET A 55 14.18 -11.29 14.11
C MET A 55 12.75 -10.83 13.82
N THR A 56 12.56 -9.54 13.61
CA THR A 56 11.28 -8.99 13.19
C THR A 56 11.27 -8.75 11.70
N ILE A 57 10.32 -9.37 10.99
CA ILE A 57 10.13 -9.14 9.56
C ILE A 57 8.88 -8.32 9.35
N GLN A 58 9.05 -7.11 8.83
CA GLN A 58 7.95 -6.28 8.38
C GLN A 58 7.71 -6.51 6.88
N TYR A 59 6.51 -6.93 6.52
CA TYR A 59 6.16 -7.23 5.14
C TYR A 59 4.82 -6.62 4.73
N CYS A 60 4.69 -6.32 3.45
CA CYS A 60 3.44 -5.86 2.85
C CYS A 60 2.47 -7.04 2.69
N ASP A 61 1.33 -7.01 3.38
CA ASP A 61 0.35 -8.12 3.39
C ASP A 61 -0.39 -8.27 2.04
N THR A 62 -0.54 -7.18 1.29
CA THR A 62 -1.24 -7.14 -0.01
C THR A 62 -0.31 -7.36 -1.20
N CYS A 63 1.00 -7.45 -0.97
CA CYS A 63 2.03 -7.62 -1.97
C CYS A 63 2.58 -9.06 -1.96
N GLY A 64 3.38 -9.42 -2.96
CA GLY A 64 4.03 -10.74 -3.02
C GLY A 64 5.01 -11.04 -1.85
N THR A 65 5.38 -10.02 -1.08
CA THR A 65 6.32 -10.15 0.05
C THR A 65 5.78 -11.00 1.21
N ARG A 66 4.46 -11.20 1.31
CA ARG A 66 3.87 -12.16 2.25
C ARG A 66 4.33 -13.59 1.95
N ASN A 67 4.35 -13.98 0.69
CA ASN A 67 4.79 -15.32 0.29
C ASN A 67 6.28 -15.52 0.61
N LEU A 68 7.09 -14.48 0.40
CA LEU A 68 8.49 -14.52 0.79
C LEU A 68 8.67 -14.68 2.31
N TYR A 69 7.90 -13.94 3.11
CA TYR A 69 7.90 -14.14 4.56
C TYR A 69 7.60 -15.60 4.93
N GLN A 70 6.59 -16.21 4.33
CA GLN A 70 6.24 -17.61 4.60
C GLN A 70 7.37 -18.57 4.20
N GLN A 71 8.06 -18.32 3.09
CA GLN A 71 9.24 -19.10 2.69
C GLN A 71 10.38 -18.96 3.69
N VAL A 72 10.70 -17.73 4.12
CA VAL A 72 11.71 -17.46 5.14
C VAL A 72 11.34 -18.15 6.46
N GLN A 73 10.09 -18.03 6.89
CA GLN A 73 9.61 -18.67 8.12
C GLN A 73 9.74 -20.19 8.06
N SER A 74 9.33 -20.81 6.95
CA SER A 74 9.42 -22.26 6.76
C SER A 74 10.88 -22.72 6.72
N TYR A 75 11.74 -21.93 6.07
CA TYR A 75 13.15 -22.25 5.97
C TYR A 75 13.88 -22.15 7.32
N LEU A 76 13.68 -21.05 8.05
CA LEU A 76 14.35 -20.81 9.32
C LEU A 76 13.79 -21.68 10.45
N GLY A 77 12.49 -21.97 10.45
CA GLY A 77 11.85 -22.78 11.49
C GLY A 77 12.40 -24.20 11.64
N SER A 78 13.05 -24.74 10.59
CA SER A 78 13.66 -26.07 10.63
C SER A 78 15.19 -26.04 10.75
N ARG A 79 15.83 -24.88 10.63
CA ARG A 79 17.28 -24.77 10.50
C ARG A 79 17.97 -23.90 11.53
N VAL A 80 17.25 -23.03 12.19
CA VAL A 80 17.81 -22.27 13.33
C VAL A 80 17.79 -23.16 14.57
N THR A 81 18.96 -23.39 15.13
CA THR A 81 19.14 -24.26 16.33
C THR A 81 19.23 -23.45 17.61
N ASP A 82 19.28 -22.12 17.52
CA ASP A 82 19.35 -21.26 18.68
C ASP A 82 17.98 -21.22 19.41
N PRO A 83 17.90 -21.70 20.67
CA PRO A 83 16.64 -21.76 21.41
C PRO A 83 16.07 -20.37 21.74
N ASP A 84 16.92 -19.35 21.78
CA ASP A 84 16.53 -17.97 22.10
C ASP A 84 16.08 -17.19 20.85
N PHE A 85 16.22 -17.80 19.66
CA PHE A 85 15.81 -17.16 18.41
C PHE A 85 14.28 -17.12 18.27
N GLN A 86 13.76 -15.94 18.00
CA GLN A 86 12.33 -15.73 17.74
C GLN A 86 12.12 -15.01 16.42
N LEU A 87 11.18 -15.49 15.62
CA LEU A 87 10.76 -14.85 14.39
C LEU A 87 9.38 -14.21 14.56
N VAL A 88 9.31 -12.88 14.50
CA VAL A 88 8.10 -12.10 14.71
C VAL A 88 7.63 -11.45 13.40
N PRO A 89 6.45 -11.81 12.89
CA PRO A 89 5.87 -11.13 11.72
C PRO A 89 5.20 -9.83 12.12
N VAL A 90 5.50 -8.76 11.39
CA VAL A 90 4.84 -7.47 11.54
C VAL A 90 4.33 -7.02 10.17
N LYS A 91 3.08 -6.57 10.11
CA LYS A 91 2.53 -6.02 8.88
C LYS A 91 3.03 -4.61 8.68
N TYR A 92 3.64 -4.36 7.52
CA TYR A 92 4.03 -3.01 7.13
C TYR A 92 2.81 -2.12 6.97
N ARG A 93 2.80 -0.99 7.66
CA ARG A 93 1.74 0.00 7.59
C ARG A 93 2.23 1.20 6.77
N PRO A 94 1.65 1.44 5.59
CA PRO A 94 1.98 2.63 4.83
C PRO A 94 1.61 3.89 5.61
N SER A 95 2.22 5.00 5.24
CA SER A 95 1.99 6.27 5.93
C SER A 95 0.49 6.63 6.01
N PRO A 96 0.06 7.36 7.04
CA PRO A 96 -1.33 7.77 7.21
C PRO A 96 -1.89 8.48 5.98
N LEU A 97 -1.09 9.30 5.31
CA LEU A 97 -1.50 9.99 4.09
C LEU A 97 -1.91 9.00 2.98
N TYR A 98 -1.10 7.98 2.71
CA TYR A 98 -1.42 6.98 1.69
C TYR A 98 -2.66 6.17 2.04
N ARG A 99 -2.88 5.90 3.34
CA ARG A 99 -4.12 5.24 3.81
C ARG A 99 -5.34 6.11 3.54
N VAL A 100 -5.29 7.41 3.87
CA VAL A 100 -6.40 8.34 3.62
C VAL A 100 -6.69 8.44 2.11
N LEU A 101 -5.67 8.58 1.27
CA LEU A 101 -5.83 8.60 -0.19
C LEU A 101 -6.48 7.32 -0.71
N SER A 102 -6.04 6.16 -0.23
CA SER A 102 -6.62 4.86 -0.61
C SER A 102 -8.09 4.75 -0.21
N TYR A 103 -8.46 5.18 1.01
CA TYR A 103 -9.86 5.19 1.45
C TYR A 103 -10.71 6.17 0.65
N THR A 104 -10.19 7.35 0.31
CA THR A 104 -10.89 8.34 -0.51
C THR A 104 -11.19 7.79 -1.91
N ILE A 105 -10.22 7.12 -2.54
CA ILE A 105 -10.41 6.47 -3.84
C ILE A 105 -11.50 5.39 -3.73
N THR A 106 -11.43 4.54 -2.71
CA THR A 106 -12.42 3.47 -2.51
C THR A 106 -13.82 4.03 -2.26
N ALA A 107 -13.95 5.03 -1.40
CA ALA A 107 -15.24 5.68 -1.12
C ALA A 107 -15.82 6.33 -2.38
N SER A 108 -14.98 6.96 -3.21
CA SER A 108 -15.41 7.54 -4.48
C SER A 108 -15.91 6.48 -5.47
N GLN A 109 -15.23 5.33 -5.55
CA GLN A 109 -15.64 4.22 -6.40
C GLN A 109 -16.99 3.63 -5.96
N VAL A 110 -17.15 3.40 -4.64
CA VAL A 110 -18.42 2.91 -4.07
C VAL A 110 -19.53 3.91 -4.29
N GLY A 111 -19.30 5.20 -4.04
CA GLY A 111 -20.27 6.27 -4.25
C GLY A 111 -20.72 6.36 -5.72
N LEU A 112 -19.78 6.29 -6.66
CA LEU A 112 -20.10 6.27 -8.09
C LEU A 112 -20.85 5.01 -8.51
N GLY A 113 -20.47 3.84 -8.00
CA GLY A 113 -21.18 2.58 -8.24
C GLY A 113 -22.62 2.63 -7.74
N LEU A 114 -22.83 3.09 -6.51
CA LEU A 114 -24.18 3.26 -5.93
C LEU A 114 -25.01 4.28 -6.71
N SER A 115 -24.42 5.43 -7.09
CA SER A 115 -25.12 6.43 -7.86
C SER A 115 -25.54 5.93 -9.25
N ALA A 116 -24.73 5.11 -9.88
CA ALA A 116 -25.06 4.45 -11.14
C ALA A 116 -26.19 3.44 -11.00
N PHE A 117 -26.27 2.76 -9.86
CA PHE A 117 -27.33 1.81 -9.57
C PHE A 117 -28.67 2.51 -9.24
N ILE A 118 -28.62 3.56 -8.41
CA ILE A 118 -29.84 4.29 -7.98
C ILE A 118 -30.38 5.18 -9.11
N PHE A 119 -29.50 5.74 -9.93
CA PHE A 119 -29.85 6.63 -11.04
C PHE A 119 -29.36 6.04 -12.37
N PRO A 120 -30.04 5.02 -12.93
CA PRO A 120 -29.64 4.40 -14.19
C PRO A 120 -29.62 5.36 -15.38
N SER A 121 -30.38 6.45 -15.32
CA SER A 121 -30.35 7.55 -16.30
C SER A 121 -28.97 8.27 -16.36
N PHE A 122 -28.16 8.13 -15.33
CA PHE A 122 -26.78 8.65 -15.30
C PHE A 122 -25.86 7.91 -16.29
N LEU A 123 -26.14 6.64 -16.55
CA LEU A 123 -25.41 5.80 -17.49
C LEU A 123 -25.90 5.95 -18.93
N SER A 124 -27.09 6.49 -19.13
CA SER A 124 -27.60 6.75 -20.46
C SER A 124 -26.97 8.01 -21.02
N SER A 125 -26.32 7.90 -22.19
CA SER A 125 -25.92 9.08 -22.94
C SER A 125 -27.18 9.78 -23.44
N PRO A 126 -27.24 11.12 -23.44
CA PRO A 126 -28.32 11.83 -24.09
C PRO A 126 -28.37 11.40 -25.57
N PRO A 127 -29.56 11.23 -26.14
CA PRO A 127 -29.68 10.93 -27.57
C PRO A 127 -28.91 11.99 -28.37
N GLY A 128 -28.02 11.52 -29.25
CA GLY A 128 -27.27 12.40 -30.14
C GLY A 128 -28.23 13.15 -31.07
N GLU A 129 -27.84 14.31 -31.52
CA GLU A 129 -28.61 15.20 -32.42
C GLU A 129 -29.09 14.50 -33.73
N ASN A 130 -28.47 13.37 -34.06
CA ASN A 130 -28.75 12.55 -35.26
C ASN A 130 -29.59 11.27 -34.96
N GLY A 131 -30.28 11.19 -33.79
CA GLY A 131 -31.14 10.04 -33.46
C GLY A 131 -30.39 8.75 -33.16
N GLN A 132 -29.05 8.76 -33.15
CA GLN A 132 -28.25 7.65 -32.66
C GLN A 132 -28.43 7.53 -31.15
N GLN A 133 -28.94 6.41 -30.70
CA GLN A 133 -28.97 6.07 -29.28
C GLN A 133 -27.55 6.14 -28.75
N GLY A 134 -27.28 7.12 -27.88
CA GLY A 134 -26.02 7.24 -27.22
C GLY A 134 -25.70 5.94 -26.46
N GLY A 135 -24.60 5.30 -26.80
CA GLY A 135 -24.20 4.05 -26.17
C GLY A 135 -24.03 4.20 -24.66
N PRO A 136 -24.18 3.13 -23.88
CA PRO A 136 -24.04 3.18 -22.43
C PRO A 136 -22.65 3.68 -22.04
N ARG A 137 -22.57 4.61 -21.09
CA ARG A 137 -21.30 5.11 -20.52
C ARG A 137 -20.59 4.08 -19.64
N THR A 138 -20.84 2.80 -19.86
CA THR A 138 -20.25 1.69 -19.11
C THR A 138 -18.73 1.68 -19.19
N HIS A 139 -18.15 2.08 -20.32
CA HIS A 139 -16.70 2.23 -20.47
C HIS A 139 -16.10 3.25 -19.50
N LEU A 140 -16.82 4.34 -19.20
CA LEU A 140 -16.37 5.33 -18.22
C LEU A 140 -16.34 4.76 -16.79
N LEU A 141 -17.39 4.01 -16.42
CA LEU A 141 -17.41 3.32 -15.14
C LEU A 141 -16.29 2.29 -15.03
N MET A 142 -16.08 1.48 -16.08
CA MET A 142 -14.97 0.54 -16.13
C MET A 142 -13.63 1.25 -15.92
N LEU A 143 -13.39 2.37 -16.61
CA LEU A 143 -12.17 3.16 -16.47
C LEU A 143 -11.99 3.71 -15.05
N ILE A 144 -13.05 4.19 -14.42
CA ILE A 144 -13.01 4.68 -13.03
C ILE A 144 -12.71 3.51 -12.06
N PHE A 145 -13.36 2.36 -12.24
CA PHE A 145 -13.13 1.20 -11.37
C PHE A 145 -11.72 0.63 -11.56
N PHE A 146 -11.30 0.35 -12.78
CA PHE A 146 -9.96 -0.21 -13.04
C PHE A 146 -8.86 0.81 -12.74
N GLY A 147 -9.01 2.04 -13.21
CA GLY A 147 -8.04 3.11 -12.94
C GLY A 147 -7.92 3.42 -11.45
N GLY A 148 -9.03 3.47 -10.72
CA GLY A 148 -9.02 3.65 -9.28
C GLY A 148 -8.35 2.48 -8.52
N ASN A 149 -8.54 1.23 -8.97
CA ASN A 149 -7.85 0.09 -8.37
C ASN A 149 -6.33 0.14 -8.61
N VAL A 150 -5.92 0.54 -9.82
CA VAL A 150 -4.49 0.74 -10.13
C VAL A 150 -3.90 1.84 -9.24
N LEU A 151 -4.57 3.00 -9.15
CA LEU A 151 -4.14 4.10 -8.29
C LEU A 151 -4.08 3.68 -6.82
N ARG A 152 -5.09 2.98 -6.34
CA ARG A 152 -5.09 2.44 -4.98
C ARG A 152 -3.90 1.51 -4.76
N GLY A 153 -3.60 0.63 -5.73
CA GLY A 153 -2.43 -0.26 -5.68
C GLY A 153 -1.12 0.51 -5.54
N LEU A 154 -0.94 1.62 -6.24
CA LEU A 154 0.25 2.47 -6.12
C LEU A 154 0.44 3.05 -4.71
N PHE A 155 -0.64 3.31 -3.98
CA PHE A 155 -0.57 3.84 -2.61
C PHE A 155 -0.50 2.77 -1.53
N THR A 156 -0.96 1.55 -1.80
CA THR A 156 -1.02 0.48 -0.79
C THR A 156 0.06 -0.58 -0.97
N ASN A 157 0.52 -0.80 -2.20
CA ASN A 157 1.52 -1.82 -2.51
C ASN A 157 2.92 -1.20 -2.40
N SER A 158 3.43 -1.13 -1.18
CA SER A 158 4.77 -0.63 -0.92
C SER A 158 5.88 -1.60 -1.33
N ASN A 159 5.55 -2.89 -1.55
CA ASN A 159 6.52 -3.99 -1.66
C ASN A 159 7.56 -3.99 -0.53
N ALA A 160 7.18 -3.42 0.61
CA ALA A 160 8.06 -3.34 1.76
C ALA A 160 8.40 -4.75 2.28
N PHE A 161 9.68 -4.96 2.52
CA PHE A 161 10.22 -6.10 3.23
C PHE A 161 11.43 -5.62 4.02
N GLU A 162 11.27 -5.51 5.31
CA GLU A 162 12.29 -4.99 6.21
C GLU A 162 12.59 -6.01 7.28
N ILE A 163 13.85 -6.22 7.57
CA ILE A 163 14.33 -7.17 8.57
C ILE A 163 15.01 -6.39 9.67
N TYR A 164 14.57 -6.62 10.89
CA TYR A 164 15.17 -6.09 12.10
C TYR A 164 15.72 -7.24 12.94
N LEU A 165 16.87 -7.05 13.56
CA LEU A 165 17.40 -7.90 14.60
C LEU A 165 17.43 -7.10 15.90
N GLY A 166 16.61 -7.52 16.85
CA GLY A 166 16.27 -6.65 17.98
C GLY A 166 15.61 -5.35 17.48
N LYS A 167 16.29 -4.22 17.71
CA LYS A 167 15.82 -2.90 17.26
C LYS A 167 16.55 -2.39 16.02
N ASP A 168 17.59 -3.08 15.55
CA ASP A 168 18.44 -2.63 14.47
C ASP A 168 17.88 -3.08 13.11
N LEU A 169 17.72 -2.15 12.18
CA LEU A 169 17.34 -2.44 10.81
C LEU A 169 18.55 -3.02 10.06
N VAL A 170 18.51 -4.32 9.76
CA VAL A 170 19.61 -5.02 9.08
C VAL A 170 19.39 -5.16 7.57
N TYR A 171 18.14 -5.07 7.12
CA TYR A 171 17.82 -5.09 5.71
C TYR A 171 16.53 -4.30 5.41
N SER A 172 16.55 -3.49 4.36
CA SER A 172 15.37 -2.80 3.85
C SER A 172 15.28 -2.92 2.34
N ALA A 173 14.22 -3.56 1.85
CA ALA A 173 13.94 -3.62 0.42
C ALA A 173 13.62 -2.24 -0.16
N LEU A 174 13.10 -1.32 0.66
CA LEU A 174 12.79 0.05 0.24
C LEU A 174 14.04 0.89 0.01
N GLN A 175 15.12 0.63 0.77
CA GLN A 175 16.41 1.30 0.61
C GLN A 175 17.25 0.69 -0.52
N ASN A 176 17.14 -0.63 -0.72
CA ASN A 176 17.85 -1.36 -1.78
C ASN A 176 17.19 -1.22 -3.15
N ASN A 177 16.87 0.03 -3.52
CA ASN A 177 16.12 0.36 -4.73
C ASN A 177 17.06 0.72 -5.89
N SER A 178 18.02 -0.14 -6.21
CA SER A 178 19.00 0.12 -7.28
C SER A 178 18.38 0.15 -8.69
N SER A 179 17.19 -0.44 -8.87
CA SER A 179 16.50 -0.56 -10.17
C SER A 179 15.19 0.25 -10.25
N GLY A 180 14.90 1.12 -9.26
CA GLY A 180 13.63 1.85 -9.19
C GLY A 180 12.48 1.04 -8.59
N TYR A 181 12.71 -0.23 -8.22
CA TYR A 181 11.72 -1.10 -7.56
C TYR A 181 12.31 -1.70 -6.28
N PRO A 182 11.54 -1.76 -5.18
CA PRO A 182 11.96 -2.44 -3.96
C PRO A 182 12.35 -3.89 -4.26
N THR A 183 13.57 -4.25 -3.93
CA THR A 183 14.09 -5.61 -4.16
C THR A 183 14.07 -6.38 -2.86
N PRO A 184 13.23 -7.41 -2.71
CA PRO A 184 13.21 -8.24 -1.52
C PRO A 184 14.49 -9.11 -1.46
N PRO A 185 14.93 -9.53 -0.24
CA PRO A 185 16.12 -10.36 -0.10
C PRO A 185 15.87 -11.78 -0.60
N THR A 186 16.92 -12.44 -1.03
CA THR A 186 16.92 -13.90 -1.21
C THR A 186 17.06 -14.59 0.13
N ILE A 187 16.68 -15.89 0.21
CA ILE A 187 16.85 -16.68 1.44
C ILE A 187 18.33 -16.74 1.83
N GLU A 188 19.23 -16.85 0.88
CA GLU A 188 20.68 -16.86 1.10
C GLU A 188 21.17 -15.56 1.76
N GLN A 189 20.64 -14.41 1.31
CA GLN A 189 20.94 -13.11 1.94
C GLN A 189 20.43 -13.04 3.37
N VAL A 190 19.24 -13.59 3.65
CA VAL A 190 18.70 -13.66 5.01
C VAL A 190 19.58 -14.53 5.90
N VAL A 191 20.01 -15.71 5.42
CA VAL A 191 20.92 -16.60 6.15
C VAL A 191 22.27 -15.91 6.43
N LYS A 192 22.82 -15.23 5.43
CA LYS A 192 24.06 -14.46 5.58
C LYS A 192 23.93 -13.39 6.68
N ILE A 193 22.85 -12.63 6.67
CA ILE A 193 22.58 -11.61 7.70
C ILE A 193 22.53 -12.25 9.10
N LEU A 194 21.84 -13.38 9.25
CA LEU A 194 21.76 -14.08 10.54
C LEU A 194 23.12 -14.56 11.04
N ASN A 195 23.92 -15.19 10.15
CA ASN A 195 25.25 -15.66 10.48
C ASN A 195 26.20 -14.51 10.87
N GLU A 196 26.14 -13.35 10.18
CA GLU A 196 26.89 -12.15 10.51
C GLU A 196 26.56 -11.60 11.91
N HIS A 197 25.34 -11.86 12.40
CA HIS A 197 24.88 -11.44 13.74
C HIS A 197 24.97 -12.57 14.78
N GLY A 198 25.68 -13.65 14.47
CA GLY A 198 25.95 -14.73 15.42
C GLY A 198 24.80 -15.71 15.64
N ILE A 199 23.77 -15.69 14.77
CA ILE A 199 22.68 -16.67 14.78
C ILE A 199 23.00 -17.76 13.76
N SER A 200 23.35 -18.94 14.24
CA SER A 200 23.75 -20.07 13.39
C SER A 200 22.55 -20.70 12.70
N VAL A 201 22.61 -20.75 11.36
CA VAL A 201 21.64 -21.42 10.52
C VAL A 201 22.30 -22.64 9.89
N LEU A 202 21.68 -23.81 10.03
CA LEU A 202 22.19 -25.04 9.38
C LEU A 202 22.08 -24.89 7.86
N GLU A 203 23.23 -24.83 7.19
CA GLU A 203 23.26 -24.88 5.73
C GLU A 203 22.99 -26.32 5.29
N THR A 204 22.06 -26.52 4.37
CA THR A 204 21.95 -27.79 3.66
C THR A 204 23.16 -27.85 2.74
N LEU A 205 24.07 -28.78 3.00
CA LEU A 205 24.99 -29.23 2.00
C LEU A 205 24.13 -29.75 0.83
N THR A 206 23.98 -28.95 -0.21
CA THR A 206 23.43 -29.44 -1.49
C THR A 206 24.43 -30.44 -2.03
N GLU A 207 24.16 -31.75 -1.85
CA GLU A 207 24.76 -32.80 -2.64
C GLU A 207 24.28 -32.70 -4.09
#